data_07646f2586e218730fc6507ae9b44b5c
#
_entry.id   07646f2586e218730fc6507ae9b44b5c
#
_cell.length_a   1.000
_cell.length_b   1.000
_cell.length_c   1.000
_cell.angle_alpha   90.00
_cell.angle_beta   90.00
_cell.angle_gamma   90.00
#
_symmetry.space_group_name_H-M   'P 1'
#
loop_
_entity.id
_entity.type
_entity.pdbx_description
1 polymer ?
#
loop_
_entity_poly.entity_id
_entity_poly.type
_entity_poly.pdbx_seq_one_letter_code
_entity_poly.pdbx_strand_id
1 'polypeptide(L)'
;LELMGRVNTVVLDKTGTVTEGKPQVTDVLCVPGVTEEELLCAAASLEKPSGHPLADAIVQEAARRSIPLCDVSDFTTVSGGGVQAVLDGKTLYAGNDRYMDLIGAGVSVLRSAAEELAAQGKTPLYFAEEHRLLGVVAVADVVKPDSAAAIAALRRGGCEVVLLTGDNQRTAEAIARQVGVDRVIAQVLPQDKARCIQELQREGRLVAMVGDGVNDAPALVTADVGLAIGAGTDVAIESADVVLMRSSLMDIVDAAALSRAALRNIRQNLFWAFFYNAIGIPVAAGVLYPAFQITLNPMIAAAAMSLSSVCVVSNALRLRGWKGSRPDAPAPADKSAALTDAPNVITAAPAAQQEESAMKKTLTIEGMMCAHCAAHVEKALNALPGVTAQVDLAGKTAVVTGSAGDEALKQAVADAGYQVTDIR
;
A
#
# COMPACT_ATOMS: atom_id res chain seq x y z
N LEU A 1 -11.54 1.12 -18.31
CA LEU A 1 -10.59 0.92 -19.42
C LEU A 1 -10.16 2.24 -20.05
N GLU A 2 -11.08 3.17 -20.34
CA GLU A 2 -10.74 4.46 -20.96
C GLU A 2 -9.77 5.27 -20.09
N LEU A 3 -10.05 5.41 -18.81
CA LEU A 3 -9.20 6.15 -17.87
C LEU A 3 -7.80 5.55 -17.76
N MET A 4 -7.68 4.22 -17.74
CA MET A 4 -6.39 3.52 -17.65
C MET A 4 -5.42 3.92 -18.76
N GLY A 5 -5.92 4.16 -19.99
CA GLY A 5 -5.10 4.63 -21.13
C GLY A 5 -4.61 6.07 -20.99
N ARG A 6 -5.18 6.86 -20.08
CA ARG A 6 -4.93 8.29 -19.85
C ARG A 6 -4.20 8.56 -18.53
N VAL A 7 -4.05 7.55 -17.67
CA VAL A 7 -3.31 7.67 -16.42
C VAL A 7 -1.94 8.27 -16.65
N ASN A 8 -1.58 9.25 -15.84
CA ASN A 8 -0.28 9.93 -15.87
C ASN A 8 0.51 9.77 -14.55
N THR A 9 -0.14 9.25 -13.50
CA THR A 9 0.49 8.98 -12.20
C THR A 9 0.06 7.60 -11.70
N VAL A 10 1.04 6.75 -11.40
CA VAL A 10 0.81 5.41 -10.84
C VAL A 10 1.33 5.38 -9.42
N VAL A 11 0.43 5.19 -8.47
CA VAL A 11 0.75 5.04 -7.04
C VAL A 11 0.81 3.56 -6.72
N LEU A 12 1.94 3.12 -6.22
CA LEU A 12 2.20 1.73 -5.85
C LEU A 12 2.24 1.61 -4.33
N ASP A 13 1.43 0.74 -3.75
CA ASP A 13 1.69 0.30 -2.39
C ASP A 13 3.03 -0.47 -2.32
N LYS A 14 3.68 -0.48 -1.17
CA LYS A 14 4.92 -1.25 -0.99
C LYS A 14 4.63 -2.73 -0.83
N THR A 15 3.90 -3.08 0.24
CA THR A 15 3.76 -4.45 0.73
C THR A 15 2.87 -5.30 -0.16
N GLY A 16 3.34 -6.47 -0.60
CA GLY A 16 2.56 -7.34 -1.49
C GLY A 16 2.43 -6.84 -2.93
N THR A 17 2.76 -5.56 -3.20
CA THR A 17 2.69 -4.92 -4.51
C THR A 17 4.08 -4.77 -5.14
N VAL A 18 4.92 -3.88 -4.63
CA VAL A 18 6.33 -3.72 -5.07
C VAL A 18 7.19 -4.83 -4.51
N THR A 19 6.88 -5.30 -3.31
CA THR A 19 7.53 -6.38 -2.60
C THR A 19 6.67 -7.66 -2.60
N GLU A 20 7.24 -8.77 -2.17
CA GLU A 20 6.51 -10.04 -2.10
C GLU A 20 5.43 -10.09 -1.00
N GLY A 21 5.49 -9.14 -0.04
CA GLY A 21 4.57 -9.09 1.10
C GLY A 21 4.84 -10.17 2.15
N LYS A 22 5.98 -10.84 2.03
CA LYS A 22 6.44 -11.88 2.97
C LYS A 22 7.84 -11.56 3.41
N PRO A 23 8.06 -11.21 4.69
CA PRO A 23 9.39 -11.02 5.22
C PRO A 23 10.25 -12.26 5.01
N GLN A 24 11.51 -12.07 4.64
CA GLN A 24 12.49 -13.13 4.44
C GLN A 24 13.82 -12.74 5.12
N VAL A 25 14.59 -13.73 5.57
CA VAL A 25 15.95 -13.51 6.05
C VAL A 25 16.82 -13.15 4.85
N THR A 26 17.43 -11.98 4.91
CA THR A 26 18.29 -11.47 3.83
C THR A 26 19.78 -11.57 4.17
N ASP A 27 20.14 -11.43 5.45
CA ASP A 27 21.53 -11.46 5.90
C ASP A 27 21.62 -12.13 7.28
N VAL A 28 22.73 -12.83 7.49
CA VAL A 28 23.09 -13.48 8.75
C VAL A 28 24.53 -13.06 9.09
N LEU A 29 24.70 -12.31 10.18
CA LEU A 29 26.00 -11.82 10.64
C LEU A 29 26.35 -12.46 11.98
N CYS A 30 27.37 -13.28 12.02
CA CYS A 30 27.81 -13.96 13.21
C CYS A 30 28.98 -13.23 13.89
N VAL A 31 29.07 -13.32 15.22
CA VAL A 31 30.28 -12.93 15.91
C VAL A 31 31.36 -13.99 15.71
N PRO A 32 32.68 -13.66 15.89
CA PRO A 32 33.74 -14.63 15.80
C PRO A 32 33.53 -15.85 16.72
N GLY A 33 33.61 -17.05 16.14
CA GLY A 33 33.42 -18.30 16.85
C GLY A 33 31.99 -18.81 16.96
N VAL A 34 31.04 -18.20 16.24
CA VAL A 34 29.65 -18.67 16.04
C VAL A 34 29.46 -18.92 14.54
N THR A 35 28.88 -20.06 14.19
CA THR A 35 28.51 -20.39 12.82
C THR A 35 27.12 -19.87 12.46
N GLU A 36 26.82 -19.69 11.17
CA GLU A 36 25.47 -19.31 10.73
C GLU A 36 24.43 -20.36 11.14
N GLU A 37 24.77 -21.64 11.13
CA GLU A 37 23.89 -22.72 11.53
C GLU A 37 23.54 -22.65 13.02
N GLU A 38 24.53 -22.40 13.89
CA GLU A 38 24.32 -22.20 15.33
C GLU A 38 23.45 -20.99 15.62
N LEU A 39 23.72 -19.86 14.97
CA LEU A 39 22.93 -18.64 15.11
C LEU A 39 21.48 -18.87 14.65
N LEU A 40 21.27 -19.44 13.47
CA LEU A 40 19.92 -19.69 12.93
C LEU A 40 19.17 -20.77 13.74
N CYS A 41 19.86 -21.79 14.24
CA CYS A 41 19.25 -22.79 15.13
C CYS A 41 18.73 -22.12 16.42
N ALA A 42 19.56 -21.34 17.09
CA ALA A 42 19.17 -20.62 18.30
C ALA A 42 18.03 -19.61 18.02
N ALA A 43 18.18 -18.81 16.93
CA ALA A 43 17.20 -17.81 16.54
C ALA A 43 15.84 -18.42 16.20
N ALA A 44 15.82 -19.45 15.36
CA ALA A 44 14.58 -20.08 14.94
C ALA A 44 13.91 -20.90 16.06
N SER A 45 14.70 -21.52 16.94
CA SER A 45 14.18 -22.21 18.14
C SER A 45 13.50 -21.24 19.10
N LEU A 46 14.14 -20.07 19.34
CA LEU A 46 13.61 -19.01 20.19
C LEU A 46 12.34 -18.40 19.59
N GLU A 47 12.31 -18.15 18.27
CA GLU A 47 11.21 -17.47 17.58
C GLU A 47 10.05 -18.43 17.20
N LYS A 48 10.23 -19.75 17.26
CA LYS A 48 9.20 -20.75 16.94
C LYS A 48 7.88 -20.54 17.68
N PRO A 49 7.87 -20.17 18.99
CA PRO A 49 6.62 -19.88 19.70
C PRO A 49 6.03 -18.49 19.41
N SER A 50 6.78 -17.62 18.74
CA SER A 50 6.37 -16.25 18.44
C SER A 50 5.38 -16.22 17.26
N GLY A 51 4.29 -15.44 17.39
CA GLY A 51 3.35 -15.19 16.28
C GLY A 51 3.72 -13.97 15.42
N HIS A 52 4.95 -13.46 15.52
CA HIS A 52 5.36 -12.27 14.78
C HIS A 52 5.80 -12.62 13.35
N PRO A 53 5.42 -11.84 12.30
CA PRO A 53 5.82 -12.13 10.93
C PRO A 53 7.34 -12.22 10.69
N LEU A 54 8.16 -11.50 11.48
CA LEU A 54 9.62 -11.60 11.41
C LEU A 54 10.13 -12.94 11.96
N ALA A 55 9.47 -13.48 12.97
CA ALA A 55 9.77 -14.79 13.53
C ALA A 55 9.51 -15.90 12.51
N ASP A 56 8.36 -15.85 11.83
CA ASP A 56 8.03 -16.79 10.76
C ASP A 56 9.11 -16.82 9.66
N ALA A 57 9.65 -15.66 9.29
CA ALA A 57 10.72 -15.56 8.30
C ALA A 57 11.99 -16.32 8.74
N ILE A 58 12.37 -16.21 10.02
CA ILE A 58 13.57 -16.88 10.56
C ILE A 58 13.35 -18.40 10.65
N VAL A 59 12.16 -18.82 11.10
CA VAL A 59 11.79 -20.24 11.15
C VAL A 59 11.76 -20.86 9.75
N GLN A 60 11.20 -20.16 8.76
CA GLN A 60 11.19 -20.62 7.37
C GLN A 60 12.60 -20.73 6.77
N GLU A 61 13.50 -19.79 7.08
CA GLU A 61 14.88 -19.85 6.63
C GLU A 61 15.63 -21.03 7.22
N ALA A 62 15.44 -21.31 8.53
CA ALA A 62 16.02 -22.49 9.18
C ALA A 62 15.49 -23.79 8.53
N ALA A 63 14.19 -23.87 8.25
CA ALA A 63 13.59 -25.01 7.56
C ALA A 63 14.17 -25.18 6.13
N ARG A 64 14.33 -24.06 5.38
CA ARG A 64 14.91 -24.06 4.03
C ARG A 64 16.37 -24.61 4.03
N ARG A 65 17.13 -24.29 5.08
CA ARG A 65 18.50 -24.80 5.28
C ARG A 65 18.54 -26.16 5.95
N SER A 66 17.40 -26.77 6.25
CA SER A 66 17.28 -28.06 6.98
C SER A 66 17.98 -28.04 8.34
N ILE A 67 17.96 -26.89 9.03
CA ILE A 67 18.50 -26.74 10.38
C ILE A 67 17.48 -27.28 11.39
N PRO A 68 17.86 -28.24 12.26
CA PRO A 68 16.94 -28.76 13.28
C PRO A 68 16.64 -27.70 14.31
N LEU A 69 15.36 -27.61 14.73
CA LEU A 69 14.94 -26.71 15.80
C LEU A 69 14.83 -27.47 17.12
N CYS A 70 15.25 -26.80 18.19
CA CYS A 70 15.11 -27.29 19.55
C CYS A 70 13.84 -26.71 20.20
N ASP A 71 13.29 -27.42 21.16
CA ASP A 71 12.16 -26.90 21.93
C ASP A 71 12.68 -26.01 23.06
N VAL A 72 12.06 -24.84 23.23
CA VAL A 72 12.39 -23.88 24.28
C VAL A 72 11.32 -23.88 25.36
N SER A 73 11.71 -23.53 26.58
CA SER A 73 10.80 -23.31 27.74
C SER A 73 10.78 -21.85 28.15
N ASP A 74 9.81 -21.47 28.98
CA ASP A 74 9.70 -20.14 29.60
C ASP A 74 9.74 -18.98 28.59
N PHE A 75 9.12 -19.17 27.42
CA PHE A 75 9.01 -18.12 26.40
C PHE A 75 8.26 -16.90 26.92
N THR A 76 8.87 -15.74 26.82
CA THR A 76 8.31 -14.47 27.30
C THR A 76 8.60 -13.34 26.29
N THR A 77 7.58 -12.52 26.04
CA THR A 77 7.71 -11.32 25.21
C THR A 77 7.98 -10.10 26.09
N VAL A 78 9.02 -9.33 25.76
CA VAL A 78 9.37 -8.08 26.42
C VAL A 78 8.87 -6.92 25.58
N SER A 79 7.90 -6.17 26.11
CA SER A 79 7.27 -5.08 25.37
C SER A 79 8.30 -4.03 24.91
N GLY A 80 8.34 -3.77 23.59
CA GLY A 80 9.27 -2.81 22.98
C GLY A 80 10.74 -3.26 22.92
N GLY A 81 11.07 -4.46 23.43
CA GLY A 81 12.44 -5.00 23.46
C GLY A 81 12.63 -6.18 22.51
N GLY A 82 11.90 -7.25 22.75
CA GLY A 82 12.08 -8.48 22.01
C GLY A 82 11.45 -9.68 22.71
N VAL A 83 12.06 -10.83 22.57
CA VAL A 83 11.62 -12.08 23.21
C VAL A 83 12.77 -12.77 23.94
N GLN A 84 12.44 -13.63 24.91
CA GLN A 84 13.40 -14.49 25.61
C GLN A 84 12.78 -15.86 25.87
N ALA A 85 13.60 -16.88 25.92
CA ALA A 85 13.23 -18.24 26.35
C ALA A 85 14.46 -19.00 26.86
N VAL A 86 14.23 -20.16 27.46
CA VAL A 86 15.31 -21.03 27.96
C VAL A 86 15.49 -22.23 27.03
N LEU A 87 16.72 -22.43 26.55
CA LEU A 87 17.16 -23.57 25.75
C LEU A 87 18.31 -24.28 26.49
N ASP A 88 18.15 -25.56 26.81
CA ASP A 88 19.16 -26.38 27.50
C ASP A 88 19.71 -25.74 28.80
N GLY A 89 18.86 -25.04 29.53
CA GLY A 89 19.20 -24.38 30.80
C GLY A 89 19.90 -23.03 30.65
N LYS A 90 20.05 -22.51 29.42
CA LYS A 90 20.58 -21.19 29.12
C LYS A 90 19.48 -20.28 28.54
N THR A 91 19.51 -19.01 28.90
CA THR A 91 18.54 -18.04 28.42
C THR A 91 18.99 -17.49 27.06
N LEU A 92 18.11 -17.64 26.06
CA LEU A 92 18.24 -17.01 24.76
C LEU A 92 17.43 -15.70 24.72
N TYR A 93 17.97 -14.72 24.05
CA TYR A 93 17.35 -13.41 23.84
C TYR A 93 17.35 -13.05 22.36
N ALA A 94 16.25 -12.47 21.89
CA ALA A 94 16.15 -11.85 20.59
C ALA A 94 15.50 -10.47 20.71
N GLY A 95 16.01 -9.49 19.96
CA GLY A 95 15.41 -8.15 19.98
C GLY A 95 16.25 -7.06 19.34
N ASN A 96 15.91 -5.83 19.70
CA ASN A 96 16.63 -4.65 19.22
C ASN A 96 17.91 -4.37 20.02
N ASP A 97 18.72 -3.43 19.54
CA ASP A 97 19.98 -3.02 20.16
C ASP A 97 19.82 -2.57 21.62
N ARG A 98 18.74 -1.82 21.92
CA ARG A 98 18.45 -1.33 23.27
C ARG A 98 18.22 -2.48 24.27
N TYR A 99 17.48 -3.49 23.81
CA TYR A 99 17.21 -4.66 24.65
C TYR A 99 18.49 -5.45 24.91
N MET A 100 19.34 -5.60 23.90
CA MET A 100 20.66 -6.24 24.04
C MET A 100 21.61 -5.47 24.95
N ASP A 101 21.60 -4.13 24.89
CA ASP A 101 22.38 -3.28 25.81
C ASP A 101 21.89 -3.46 27.27
N LEU A 102 20.57 -3.57 27.49
CA LEU A 102 19.99 -3.82 28.82
C LEU A 102 20.45 -5.15 29.45
N ILE A 103 20.54 -6.22 28.64
CA ILE A 103 21.01 -7.53 29.11
C ILE A 103 22.53 -7.64 29.13
N GLY A 104 23.27 -6.63 28.66
CA GLY A 104 24.73 -6.60 28.65
C GLY A 104 25.38 -7.47 27.57
N ALA A 105 24.69 -7.76 26.47
CA ALA A 105 25.15 -8.69 25.43
C ALA A 105 26.25 -8.15 24.49
N GLY A 106 26.73 -6.92 24.68
CA GLY A 106 27.92 -6.40 23.98
C GLY A 106 27.73 -6.18 22.46
N VAL A 107 26.66 -5.52 22.04
CA VAL A 107 26.31 -5.30 20.61
C VAL A 107 27.29 -4.47 19.78
N SER A 108 28.27 -3.82 20.42
CA SER A 108 29.20 -2.87 19.77
C SER A 108 29.94 -3.48 18.56
N VAL A 109 30.18 -4.79 18.59
CA VAL A 109 30.92 -5.52 17.52
C VAL A 109 30.15 -5.52 16.19
N LEU A 110 28.81 -5.62 16.22
CA LEU A 110 27.97 -5.70 15.03
C LEU A 110 27.08 -4.47 14.83
N ARG A 111 27.14 -3.46 15.70
CA ARG A 111 26.27 -2.28 15.65
C ARG A 111 26.38 -1.54 14.32
N SER A 112 27.60 -1.26 13.84
CA SER A 112 27.81 -0.56 12.56
C SER A 112 27.26 -1.35 11.38
N ALA A 113 27.50 -2.67 11.37
CA ALA A 113 26.98 -3.54 10.30
C ALA A 113 25.42 -3.62 10.34
N ALA A 114 24.83 -3.69 11.53
CA ALA A 114 23.39 -3.68 11.67
C ALA A 114 22.77 -2.33 11.27
N GLU A 115 23.42 -1.20 11.56
CA GLU A 115 23.01 0.13 11.11
C GLU A 115 23.08 0.25 9.59
N GLU A 116 24.07 -0.34 8.94
CA GLU A 116 24.17 -0.40 7.47
C GLU A 116 23.03 -1.23 6.87
N LEU A 117 22.68 -2.37 7.48
CA LEU A 117 21.51 -3.16 7.06
C LEU A 117 20.20 -2.39 7.23
N ALA A 118 20.07 -1.69 8.37
CA ALA A 118 18.91 -0.82 8.60
C ALA A 118 18.83 0.33 7.58
N ALA A 119 19.95 0.91 7.18
CA ALA A 119 20.02 1.93 6.13
C ALA A 119 19.62 1.40 4.74
N GLN A 120 19.73 0.08 4.53
CA GLN A 120 19.25 -0.62 3.33
C GLN A 120 17.74 -0.98 3.39
N GLY A 121 17.04 -0.58 4.45
CA GLY A 121 15.62 -0.87 4.63
C GLY A 121 15.32 -2.25 5.22
N LYS A 122 16.33 -2.93 5.78
CA LYS A 122 16.18 -4.22 6.45
C LYS A 122 15.95 -4.03 7.95
N THR A 123 15.37 -5.01 8.60
CA THR A 123 15.16 -5.03 10.05
C THR A 123 16.18 -5.96 10.69
N PRO A 124 17.25 -5.44 11.31
CA PRO A 124 18.22 -6.25 12.02
C PRO A 124 17.66 -6.68 13.39
N LEU A 125 17.69 -7.96 13.67
CA LEU A 125 17.34 -8.57 14.95
C LEU A 125 18.60 -9.17 15.55
N TYR A 126 18.93 -8.78 16.78
CA TYR A 126 20.06 -9.30 17.52
C TYR A 126 19.67 -10.53 18.31
N PHE A 127 20.59 -11.49 18.39
CA PHE A 127 20.42 -12.74 19.14
C PHE A 127 21.57 -12.94 20.11
N ALA A 128 21.26 -13.32 21.35
CA ALA A 128 22.25 -13.56 22.39
C ALA A 128 21.89 -14.80 23.22
N GLU A 129 22.92 -15.47 23.73
CA GLU A 129 22.83 -16.53 24.73
C GLU A 129 23.43 -15.98 26.03
N GLU A 130 22.63 -15.91 27.11
CA GLU A 130 22.98 -15.24 28.35
C GLU A 130 23.44 -13.78 28.08
N HIS A 131 24.70 -13.47 28.34
CA HIS A 131 25.29 -12.16 28.08
C HIS A 131 26.21 -12.15 26.83
N ARG A 132 26.23 -13.25 26.05
CA ARG A 132 27.05 -13.39 24.85
C ARG A 132 26.24 -13.14 23.60
N LEU A 133 26.61 -12.12 22.85
CA LEU A 133 26.04 -11.91 21.51
C LEU A 133 26.40 -13.11 20.61
N LEU A 134 25.42 -13.67 19.92
CA LEU A 134 25.60 -14.69 18.88
C LEU A 134 25.74 -14.06 17.52
N GLY A 135 24.89 -13.07 17.22
CA GLY A 135 24.89 -12.42 15.92
C GLY A 135 23.66 -11.56 15.66
N VAL A 136 23.50 -11.19 14.40
CA VAL A 136 22.38 -10.43 13.87
C VAL A 136 21.76 -11.16 12.69
N VAL A 137 20.47 -11.31 12.67
CA VAL A 137 19.72 -11.79 11.51
C VAL A 137 18.89 -10.62 10.98
N ALA A 138 19.10 -10.26 9.74
CA ALA A 138 18.32 -9.20 9.09
C ALA A 138 17.18 -9.79 8.29
N VAL A 139 15.99 -9.23 8.50
CA VAL A 139 14.76 -9.62 7.82
C VAL A 139 14.23 -8.44 7.03
N ALA A 140 13.81 -8.67 5.81
CA ALA A 140 13.18 -7.64 4.98
C ALA A 140 12.09 -8.26 4.10
N ASP A 141 11.15 -7.41 3.70
CA ASP A 141 10.20 -7.73 2.64
C ASP A 141 10.89 -7.48 1.29
N VAL A 142 11.11 -8.55 0.55
CA VAL A 142 11.97 -8.56 -0.64
C VAL A 142 11.22 -7.95 -1.83
N VAL A 143 11.89 -7.06 -2.57
CA VAL A 143 11.38 -6.49 -3.81
C VAL A 143 11.20 -7.58 -4.86
N LYS A 144 10.05 -7.60 -5.53
CA LYS A 144 9.78 -8.55 -6.62
C LYS A 144 10.78 -8.38 -7.77
N PRO A 145 11.20 -9.45 -8.43
CA PRO A 145 12.24 -9.38 -9.47
C PRO A 145 11.89 -8.49 -10.66
N ASP A 146 10.60 -8.32 -10.94
CA ASP A 146 10.08 -7.56 -12.06
C ASP A 146 9.75 -6.09 -11.71
N SER A 147 9.75 -5.72 -10.43
CA SER A 147 9.32 -4.38 -9.98
C SER A 147 10.12 -3.25 -10.61
N ALA A 148 11.44 -3.31 -10.61
CA ALA A 148 12.28 -2.27 -11.20
C ALA A 148 12.07 -2.15 -12.71
N ALA A 149 11.93 -3.29 -13.42
CA ALA A 149 11.68 -3.30 -14.86
C ALA A 149 10.30 -2.72 -15.22
N ALA A 150 9.28 -3.04 -14.42
CA ALA A 150 7.92 -2.53 -14.59
C ALA A 150 7.86 -1.01 -14.33
N ILE A 151 8.49 -0.54 -13.26
CA ILE A 151 8.56 0.89 -12.92
C ILE A 151 9.28 1.66 -14.04
N ALA A 152 10.41 1.16 -14.52
CA ALA A 152 11.11 1.77 -15.65
C ALA A 152 10.26 1.78 -16.93
N ALA A 153 9.43 0.76 -17.17
CA ALA A 153 8.50 0.73 -18.31
C ALA A 153 7.36 1.74 -18.17
N LEU A 154 6.79 1.91 -16.98
CA LEU A 154 5.75 2.91 -16.68
C LEU A 154 6.29 4.32 -16.89
N ARG A 155 7.50 4.62 -16.38
CA ARG A 155 8.19 5.92 -16.57
C ARG A 155 8.45 6.21 -18.05
N ARG A 156 8.95 5.24 -18.80
CA ARG A 156 9.11 5.36 -20.27
C ARG A 156 7.78 5.59 -20.98
N GLY A 157 6.68 5.10 -20.43
CA GLY A 157 5.32 5.33 -20.89
C GLY A 157 4.78 6.73 -20.59
N GLY A 158 5.56 7.58 -19.87
CA GLY A 158 5.19 8.95 -19.50
C GLY A 158 4.39 9.04 -18.19
N CYS A 159 4.36 7.97 -17.38
CA CYS A 159 3.73 8.00 -16.06
C CYS A 159 4.76 8.37 -14.98
N GLU A 160 4.39 9.25 -14.07
CA GLU A 160 5.08 9.44 -12.80
C GLU A 160 4.76 8.24 -11.89
N VAL A 161 5.77 7.65 -11.25
CA VAL A 161 5.58 6.51 -10.36
C VAL A 161 5.86 6.93 -8.92
N VAL A 162 4.86 6.75 -8.06
CA VAL A 162 4.88 7.14 -6.66
C VAL A 162 4.83 5.89 -5.79
N LEU A 163 5.75 5.77 -4.84
CA LEU A 163 5.70 4.73 -3.80
C LEU A 163 4.96 5.25 -2.58
N LEU A 164 3.92 4.55 -2.16
CA LEU A 164 3.10 4.88 -0.98
C LEU A 164 3.31 3.79 0.09
N THR A 165 3.76 4.16 1.30
CA THR A 165 4.05 3.18 2.34
C THR A 165 3.87 3.72 3.74
N GLY A 166 3.49 2.83 4.68
CA GLY A 166 3.50 3.12 6.13
C GLY A 166 4.88 3.04 6.78
N ASP A 167 5.89 2.57 6.07
CA ASP A 167 7.24 2.43 6.60
C ASP A 167 7.87 3.78 6.95
N ASN A 168 8.91 3.73 7.78
CA ASN A 168 9.73 4.91 8.04
C ASN A 168 10.43 5.39 6.76
N GLN A 169 10.79 6.66 6.76
CA GLN A 169 11.36 7.34 5.61
C GLN A 169 12.62 6.66 5.06
N ARG A 170 13.53 6.18 5.94
CA ARG A 170 14.78 5.54 5.52
C ARG A 170 14.56 4.26 4.74
N THR A 171 13.65 3.40 5.23
CA THR A 171 13.26 2.16 4.56
C THR A 171 12.60 2.44 3.21
N ALA A 172 11.69 3.41 3.18
CA ALA A 172 10.99 3.82 1.95
C ALA A 172 11.96 4.35 0.88
N GLU A 173 12.93 5.19 1.28
CA GLU A 173 13.98 5.70 0.40
C GLU A 173 14.92 4.61 -0.13
N ALA A 174 15.25 3.62 0.71
CA ALA A 174 16.09 2.51 0.30
C ALA A 174 15.42 1.69 -0.81
N ILE A 175 14.15 1.35 -0.63
CA ILE A 175 13.34 0.63 -1.64
C ILE A 175 13.17 1.50 -2.89
N ALA A 176 12.84 2.78 -2.73
CA ALA A 176 12.67 3.71 -3.85
C ALA A 176 13.91 3.79 -4.75
N ARG A 177 15.10 3.87 -4.16
CA ARG A 177 16.37 3.84 -4.90
C ARG A 177 16.60 2.52 -5.61
N GLN A 178 16.21 1.40 -4.99
CA GLN A 178 16.35 0.07 -5.57
C GLN A 178 15.46 -0.12 -6.79
N VAL A 179 14.22 0.39 -6.77
CA VAL A 179 13.23 0.18 -7.83
C VAL A 179 13.11 1.34 -8.81
N GLY A 180 13.62 2.52 -8.47
CA GLY A 180 13.69 3.69 -9.36
C GLY A 180 12.38 4.44 -9.52
N VAL A 181 11.59 4.61 -8.45
CA VAL A 181 10.38 5.46 -8.44
C VAL A 181 10.74 6.95 -8.46
N ASP A 182 9.81 7.80 -8.91
CA ASP A 182 10.03 9.25 -9.01
C ASP A 182 9.78 9.98 -7.68
N ARG A 183 8.80 9.50 -6.91
CA ARG A 183 8.37 10.14 -5.66
C ARG A 183 8.06 9.08 -4.59
N VAL A 184 8.26 9.43 -3.32
CA VAL A 184 7.95 8.59 -2.17
C VAL A 184 7.06 9.35 -1.20
N ILE A 185 6.01 8.69 -0.73
CA ILE A 185 5.16 9.16 0.37
C ILE A 185 5.25 8.11 1.47
N ALA A 186 6.03 8.41 2.50
CA ALA A 186 6.33 7.52 3.61
C ALA A 186 5.52 7.86 4.87
N GLN A 187 5.50 6.96 5.85
CA GLN A 187 4.83 7.12 7.15
C GLN A 187 3.32 7.37 7.04
N VAL A 188 2.68 6.80 6.02
CA VAL A 188 1.24 6.95 5.78
C VAL A 188 0.47 5.89 6.56
N LEU A 189 -0.44 6.33 7.41
CA LEU A 189 -1.36 5.41 8.08
C LEU A 189 -2.38 4.83 7.08
N PRO A 190 -2.88 3.60 7.28
CA PRO A 190 -3.84 2.98 6.36
C PRO A 190 -5.04 3.87 6.02
N GLN A 191 -5.61 4.56 7.02
CA GLN A 191 -6.73 5.48 6.84
C GLN A 191 -6.39 6.74 6.04
N ASP A 192 -5.11 7.13 5.96
CA ASP A 192 -4.65 8.35 5.28
C ASP A 192 -4.26 8.10 3.82
N LYS A 193 -4.14 6.84 3.39
CA LYS A 193 -3.78 6.49 2.01
C LYS A 193 -4.73 7.10 0.99
N ALA A 194 -6.05 7.05 1.26
CA ALA A 194 -7.06 7.66 0.39
C ALA A 194 -6.89 9.17 0.27
N ARG A 195 -6.50 9.86 1.36
CA ARG A 195 -6.23 11.29 1.34
C ARG A 195 -5.03 11.63 0.44
N CYS A 196 -3.95 10.84 0.50
CA CYS A 196 -2.79 11.04 -0.38
C CYS A 196 -3.18 10.93 -1.86
N ILE A 197 -4.07 10.00 -2.22
CA ILE A 197 -4.62 9.89 -3.58
C ILE A 197 -5.38 11.16 -3.96
N GLN A 198 -6.28 11.66 -3.08
CA GLN A 198 -7.04 12.89 -3.33
C GLN A 198 -6.14 14.12 -3.50
N GLU A 199 -5.04 14.21 -2.75
CA GLU A 199 -4.07 15.29 -2.88
C GLU A 199 -3.41 15.28 -4.27
N LEU A 200 -2.99 14.11 -4.76
CA LEU A 200 -2.47 13.96 -6.12
C LEU A 200 -3.51 14.32 -7.20
N GLN A 201 -4.76 13.93 -7.00
CA GLN A 201 -5.86 14.30 -7.91
C GLN A 201 -6.11 15.82 -7.91
N ARG A 202 -5.99 16.49 -6.76
CA ARG A 202 -6.09 17.96 -6.67
C ARG A 202 -4.93 18.68 -7.38
N GLU A 203 -3.77 18.04 -7.52
CA GLU A 203 -2.66 18.52 -8.35
C GLU A 203 -2.97 18.39 -9.86
N GLY A 204 -4.15 17.91 -10.24
CA GLY A 204 -4.55 17.68 -11.65
C GLY A 204 -4.02 16.38 -12.23
N ARG A 205 -3.60 15.43 -11.40
CA ARG A 205 -3.12 14.12 -11.81
C ARG A 205 -4.29 13.16 -12.06
N LEU A 206 -4.15 12.31 -13.06
CA LEU A 206 -5.00 11.14 -13.27
C LEU A 206 -4.29 9.95 -12.64
N VAL A 207 -4.81 9.52 -11.48
CA VAL A 207 -4.14 8.60 -10.58
C VAL A 207 -4.65 7.17 -10.75
N ALA A 208 -3.72 6.23 -11.01
CA ALA A 208 -3.97 4.81 -10.81
C ALA A 208 -3.35 4.37 -9.48
N MET A 209 -4.14 3.78 -8.58
CA MET A 209 -3.66 3.16 -7.34
C MET A 209 -3.53 1.66 -7.54
N VAL A 210 -2.40 1.10 -7.12
CA VAL A 210 -2.13 -0.34 -7.17
C VAL A 210 -1.84 -0.84 -5.77
N GLY A 211 -2.58 -1.85 -5.32
CA GLY A 211 -2.43 -2.44 -3.99
C GLY A 211 -2.90 -3.89 -3.94
N ASP A 212 -2.71 -4.55 -2.80
CA ASP A 212 -3.19 -5.91 -2.52
C ASP A 212 -4.66 -5.94 -2.06
N GLY A 213 -5.21 -4.80 -1.71
CA GLY A 213 -6.60 -4.52 -1.42
C GLY A 213 -7.04 -4.68 0.02
N VAL A 214 -6.30 -5.34 0.90
CA VAL A 214 -6.75 -5.53 2.30
C VAL A 214 -6.74 -4.20 3.06
N ASN A 215 -5.61 -3.49 2.99
CA ASN A 215 -5.43 -2.20 3.66
C ASN A 215 -5.62 -1.00 2.71
N ASP A 216 -5.71 -1.27 1.42
CA ASP A 216 -5.70 -0.25 0.36
C ASP A 216 -7.07 0.00 -0.25
N ALA A 217 -8.11 -0.78 0.14
CA ALA A 217 -9.45 -0.69 -0.43
C ALA A 217 -9.99 0.76 -0.49
N PRO A 218 -9.87 1.60 0.55
CA PRO A 218 -10.32 3.00 0.46
C PRO A 218 -9.52 3.83 -0.56
N ALA A 219 -8.21 3.56 -0.72
CA ALA A 219 -7.35 4.25 -1.67
C ALA A 219 -7.63 3.78 -3.12
N LEU A 220 -7.89 2.47 -3.32
CA LEU A 220 -8.28 1.90 -4.61
C LEU A 220 -9.58 2.51 -5.12
N VAL A 221 -10.60 2.61 -4.26
CA VAL A 221 -11.90 3.22 -4.62
C VAL A 221 -11.78 4.72 -4.88
N THR A 222 -10.85 5.40 -4.20
CA THR A 222 -10.67 6.87 -4.34
C THR A 222 -9.92 7.25 -5.61
N ALA A 223 -9.05 6.38 -6.12
CA ALA A 223 -8.26 6.64 -7.32
C ALA A 223 -9.15 6.73 -8.59
N ASP A 224 -8.63 7.36 -9.66
CA ASP A 224 -9.33 7.37 -10.95
C ASP A 224 -9.39 5.98 -11.58
N VAL A 225 -8.41 5.13 -11.25
CA VAL A 225 -8.38 3.69 -11.57
C VAL A 225 -7.76 2.94 -10.41
N GLY A 226 -8.54 2.07 -9.77
CA GLY A 226 -8.05 1.12 -8.76
C GLY A 226 -7.61 -0.19 -9.41
N LEU A 227 -6.38 -0.65 -9.12
CA LEU A 227 -5.87 -1.93 -9.60
C LEU A 227 -5.50 -2.81 -8.41
N ALA A 228 -6.15 -3.96 -8.30
CA ALA A 228 -5.77 -5.01 -7.36
C ALA A 228 -4.75 -5.96 -7.99
N ILE A 229 -3.67 -6.28 -7.27
CA ILE A 229 -2.61 -7.17 -7.77
C ILE A 229 -2.66 -8.54 -7.07
N GLY A 230 -2.45 -9.60 -7.87
CA GLY A 230 -2.54 -10.98 -7.41
C GLY A 230 -3.99 -11.49 -7.34
N ALA A 231 -4.17 -12.76 -7.04
CA ALA A 231 -5.48 -13.34 -6.72
C ALA A 231 -5.94 -12.80 -5.35
N GLY A 232 -6.21 -11.50 -5.31
CA GLY A 232 -6.48 -10.71 -4.11
C GLY A 232 -7.62 -11.29 -3.28
N THR A 233 -7.72 -10.81 -2.05
CA THR A 233 -8.88 -11.05 -1.19
C THR A 233 -10.15 -10.58 -1.89
N ASP A 234 -11.29 -11.17 -1.55
CA ASP A 234 -12.59 -10.76 -2.09
C ASP A 234 -12.81 -9.24 -1.98
N VAL A 235 -12.31 -8.62 -0.91
CA VAL A 235 -12.35 -7.17 -0.67
C VAL A 235 -11.57 -6.38 -1.75
N ALA A 236 -10.42 -6.90 -2.19
CA ALA A 236 -9.63 -6.26 -3.25
C ALA A 236 -10.35 -6.30 -4.59
N ILE A 237 -10.97 -7.44 -4.89
CA ILE A 237 -11.74 -7.65 -6.12
C ILE A 237 -12.95 -6.72 -6.18
N GLU A 238 -13.65 -6.52 -5.06
CA GLU A 238 -14.80 -5.62 -4.97
C GLU A 238 -14.43 -4.14 -5.02
N SER A 239 -13.20 -3.79 -4.59
CA SER A 239 -12.76 -2.38 -4.49
C SER A 239 -11.99 -1.87 -5.71
N ALA A 240 -11.58 -2.74 -6.62
CA ALA A 240 -10.74 -2.38 -7.76
C ALA A 240 -11.51 -2.37 -9.09
N ASP A 241 -11.19 -1.41 -9.97
CA ASP A 241 -11.70 -1.38 -11.35
C ASP A 241 -11.06 -2.45 -12.24
N VAL A 242 -9.83 -2.85 -11.92
CA VAL A 242 -9.04 -3.83 -12.66
C VAL A 242 -8.38 -4.79 -11.70
N VAL A 243 -8.56 -6.09 -11.93
CA VAL A 243 -7.90 -7.14 -11.14
C VAL A 243 -6.81 -7.77 -12.00
N LEU A 244 -5.57 -7.69 -11.53
CA LEU A 244 -4.42 -8.31 -12.16
C LEU A 244 -4.26 -9.72 -11.60
N MET A 245 -4.52 -10.73 -12.42
CA MET A 245 -4.56 -12.14 -11.99
C MET A 245 -3.21 -12.69 -11.53
N ARG A 246 -2.13 -12.07 -11.94
CA ARG A 246 -0.76 -12.43 -11.53
C ARG A 246 -0.20 -11.40 -10.57
N SER A 247 0.72 -11.85 -9.71
CA SER A 247 1.40 -10.95 -8.78
C SER A 247 2.61 -10.24 -9.43
N SER A 248 2.43 -9.73 -10.67
CA SER A 248 3.48 -9.09 -11.47
C SER A 248 3.13 -7.64 -11.77
N LEU A 249 4.03 -6.71 -11.46
CA LEU A 249 3.86 -5.29 -11.79
C LEU A 249 3.89 -5.04 -13.30
N MET A 250 4.47 -5.94 -14.10
CA MET A 250 4.44 -5.86 -15.57
C MET A 250 3.02 -5.92 -16.12
N ASP A 251 2.08 -6.51 -15.40
CA ASP A 251 0.68 -6.57 -15.83
C ASP A 251 0.00 -5.20 -15.83
N ILE A 252 0.50 -4.24 -15.02
CA ILE A 252 0.05 -2.83 -15.05
C ILE A 252 0.47 -2.18 -16.39
N VAL A 253 1.71 -2.43 -16.82
CA VAL A 253 2.23 -1.95 -18.10
C VAL A 253 1.40 -2.52 -19.24
N ASP A 254 1.11 -3.82 -19.19
CA ASP A 254 0.29 -4.51 -20.17
C ASP A 254 -1.16 -3.96 -20.17
N ALA A 255 -1.77 -3.74 -19.02
CA ALA A 255 -3.12 -3.17 -18.89
C ALA A 255 -3.20 -1.75 -19.50
N ALA A 256 -2.22 -0.90 -19.22
CA ALA A 256 -2.15 0.44 -19.79
C ALA A 256 -1.94 0.43 -21.33
N ALA A 257 -1.09 -0.47 -21.82
CA ALA A 257 -0.83 -0.65 -23.24
C ALA A 257 -2.05 -1.22 -23.98
N LEU A 258 -2.72 -2.22 -23.40
CA LEU A 258 -3.95 -2.80 -23.93
C LEU A 258 -5.08 -1.76 -23.99
N SER A 259 -5.24 -0.95 -22.94
CA SER A 259 -6.23 0.13 -22.90
C SER A 259 -6.00 1.12 -24.06
N ARG A 260 -4.76 1.57 -24.24
CA ARG A 260 -4.42 2.48 -25.37
C ARG A 260 -4.67 1.83 -26.73
N ALA A 261 -4.36 0.55 -26.89
CA ALA A 261 -4.60 -0.19 -28.14
C ALA A 261 -6.10 -0.33 -28.42
N ALA A 262 -6.90 -0.69 -27.40
CA ALA A 262 -8.35 -0.81 -27.50
C ALA A 262 -9.01 0.53 -27.87
N LEU A 263 -8.64 1.62 -27.21
CA LEU A 263 -9.15 2.97 -27.52
C LEU A 263 -8.80 3.41 -28.94
N ARG A 264 -7.59 3.12 -29.41
CA ARG A 264 -7.18 3.38 -30.79
C ARG A 264 -8.05 2.60 -31.78
N ASN A 265 -8.29 1.34 -31.49
CA ASN A 265 -9.15 0.48 -32.31
C ASN A 265 -10.59 1.01 -32.36
N ILE A 266 -11.17 1.40 -31.21
CA ILE A 266 -12.51 1.99 -31.13
C ILE A 266 -12.60 3.28 -31.95
N ARG A 267 -11.61 4.17 -31.80
CA ARG A 267 -11.57 5.44 -32.59
C ARG A 267 -11.48 5.18 -34.09
N GLN A 268 -10.68 4.19 -34.51
CA GLN A 268 -10.61 3.79 -35.90
C GLN A 268 -11.94 3.26 -36.43
N ASN A 269 -12.61 2.40 -35.62
CA ASN A 269 -13.92 1.86 -36.01
C ASN A 269 -14.97 2.97 -36.15
N LEU A 270 -15.02 3.90 -35.20
CA LEU A 270 -15.92 5.07 -35.26
C LEU A 270 -15.61 5.95 -36.48
N PHE A 271 -14.34 6.23 -36.74
CA PHE A 271 -13.94 7.03 -37.88
C PHE A 271 -14.45 6.41 -39.20
N TRP A 272 -14.21 5.11 -39.41
CA TRP A 272 -14.68 4.45 -40.63
C TRP A 272 -16.21 4.41 -40.71
N ALA A 273 -16.89 4.12 -39.60
CA ALA A 273 -18.36 4.10 -39.55
C ALA A 273 -18.96 5.46 -39.94
N PHE A 274 -18.40 6.59 -39.46
CA PHE A 274 -18.85 7.92 -39.85
C PHE A 274 -18.44 8.27 -41.26
N PHE A 275 -17.24 7.91 -41.70
CA PHE A 275 -16.71 8.23 -42.98
C PHE A 275 -17.58 7.67 -44.13
N TYR A 276 -17.96 6.40 -44.05
CA TYR A 276 -18.87 5.79 -45.02
C TYR A 276 -20.21 6.53 -45.09
N ASN A 277 -20.78 6.89 -43.97
CA ASN A 277 -22.06 7.62 -43.94
C ASN A 277 -21.93 9.06 -44.45
N ALA A 278 -20.82 9.75 -44.11
CA ALA A 278 -20.56 11.12 -44.55
C ALA A 278 -20.42 11.23 -46.08
N ILE A 279 -19.93 10.18 -46.74
CA ILE A 279 -19.87 10.11 -48.22
C ILE A 279 -21.18 9.58 -48.78
N GLY A 280 -21.73 8.51 -48.20
CA GLY A 280 -22.90 7.78 -48.73
C GLY A 280 -24.17 8.62 -48.71
N ILE A 281 -24.43 9.41 -47.67
CA ILE A 281 -25.65 10.22 -47.52
C ILE A 281 -25.73 11.33 -48.60
N PRO A 282 -24.72 12.16 -48.87
CA PRO A 282 -24.75 13.14 -49.97
C PRO A 282 -24.91 12.50 -51.33
N VAL A 283 -24.25 11.37 -51.59
CA VAL A 283 -24.38 10.63 -52.85
C VAL A 283 -25.81 10.09 -53.01
N ALA A 284 -26.39 9.54 -51.97
CA ALA A 284 -27.78 9.08 -51.96
C ALA A 284 -28.79 10.23 -52.14
N ALA A 285 -28.49 11.40 -51.56
CA ALA A 285 -29.27 12.61 -51.74
C ALA A 285 -29.16 13.24 -53.16
N GLY A 286 -28.33 12.66 -54.03
CA GLY A 286 -28.21 13.09 -55.42
C GLY A 286 -27.26 14.27 -55.66
N VAL A 287 -26.36 14.60 -54.76
CA VAL A 287 -25.39 15.70 -54.91
C VAL A 287 -24.52 15.55 -56.17
N LEU A 288 -24.26 14.32 -56.58
CA LEU A 288 -23.50 14.03 -57.82
C LEU A 288 -24.36 14.01 -59.09
N TYR A 289 -25.68 14.04 -58.97
CA TYR A 289 -26.59 13.92 -60.10
C TYR A 289 -26.49 15.10 -61.09
N PRO A 290 -26.46 16.37 -60.66
CA PRO A 290 -26.38 17.50 -61.61
C PRO A 290 -25.11 17.53 -62.48
N ALA A 291 -23.96 17.06 -61.92
CA ALA A 291 -22.65 17.12 -62.59
C ALA A 291 -22.31 15.84 -63.37
N PHE A 292 -22.69 14.68 -62.80
CA PHE A 292 -22.22 13.38 -63.30
C PHE A 292 -23.38 12.40 -63.64
N GLN A 293 -24.63 12.79 -63.42
CA GLN A 293 -25.82 11.94 -63.55
C GLN A 293 -25.73 10.60 -62.79
N ILE A 294 -24.98 10.58 -61.69
CA ILE A 294 -24.80 9.40 -60.83
C ILE A 294 -25.84 9.42 -59.75
N THR A 295 -26.61 8.34 -59.65
CA THR A 295 -27.51 8.05 -58.53
C THR A 295 -27.00 6.84 -57.79
N LEU A 296 -27.17 6.81 -56.43
CA LEU A 296 -26.78 5.67 -55.65
C LEU A 296 -27.74 4.48 -55.92
N ASN A 297 -27.23 3.41 -56.49
CA ASN A 297 -27.98 2.17 -56.63
C ASN A 297 -28.20 1.53 -55.25
N PRO A 298 -29.44 1.15 -54.86
CA PRO A 298 -29.73 0.52 -53.60
C PRO A 298 -28.88 -0.73 -53.30
N MET A 299 -28.52 -1.50 -54.32
CA MET A 299 -27.65 -2.69 -54.16
C MET A 299 -26.23 -2.27 -53.75
N ILE A 300 -25.69 -1.20 -54.30
CA ILE A 300 -24.37 -0.68 -53.96
C ILE A 300 -24.39 -0.14 -52.51
N ALA A 301 -25.45 0.55 -52.13
CA ALA A 301 -25.64 1.03 -50.78
C ALA A 301 -25.65 -0.13 -49.76
N ALA A 302 -26.43 -1.19 -50.03
CA ALA A 302 -26.50 -2.38 -49.18
C ALA A 302 -25.15 -3.11 -49.11
N ALA A 303 -24.43 -3.25 -50.21
CA ALA A 303 -23.10 -3.83 -50.23
C ALA A 303 -22.08 -3.00 -49.42
N ALA A 304 -22.12 -1.66 -49.53
CA ALA A 304 -21.26 -0.79 -48.75
C ALA A 304 -21.51 -0.89 -47.23
N MET A 305 -22.78 -0.99 -46.82
CA MET A 305 -23.14 -1.18 -45.42
C MET A 305 -22.63 -2.52 -44.89
N SER A 306 -22.78 -3.61 -45.66
CA SER A 306 -22.26 -4.94 -45.29
C SER A 306 -20.74 -4.94 -45.17
N LEU A 307 -20.04 -4.30 -46.15
CA LEU A 307 -18.59 -4.19 -46.12
C LEU A 307 -18.10 -3.36 -44.92
N SER A 308 -18.80 -2.31 -44.53
CA SER A 308 -18.50 -1.51 -43.35
C SER A 308 -18.50 -2.40 -42.07
N SER A 309 -19.51 -3.24 -41.92
CA SER A 309 -19.59 -4.17 -40.77
C SER A 309 -18.42 -5.17 -40.77
N VAL A 310 -18.06 -5.71 -41.92
CA VAL A 310 -16.91 -6.62 -42.06
C VAL A 310 -15.59 -5.89 -41.68
N CYS A 311 -15.42 -4.65 -42.13
CA CYS A 311 -14.23 -3.84 -41.79
C CYS A 311 -14.12 -3.60 -40.27
N VAL A 312 -15.23 -3.22 -39.62
CA VAL A 312 -15.25 -3.00 -38.16
C VAL A 312 -14.91 -4.27 -37.40
N VAL A 313 -15.53 -5.40 -37.75
CA VAL A 313 -15.27 -6.70 -37.12
C VAL A 313 -13.82 -7.14 -37.35
N SER A 314 -13.32 -7.02 -38.59
CA SER A 314 -11.94 -7.37 -38.93
C SER A 314 -10.92 -6.52 -38.16
N ASN A 315 -11.19 -5.20 -38.02
CA ASN A 315 -10.32 -4.33 -37.22
C ASN A 315 -10.38 -4.67 -35.73
N ALA A 316 -11.57 -4.99 -35.20
CA ALA A 316 -11.71 -5.45 -33.80
C ALA A 316 -10.95 -6.75 -33.52
N LEU A 317 -10.99 -7.70 -34.47
CA LEU A 317 -10.27 -8.98 -34.38
C LEU A 317 -8.73 -8.80 -34.32
N ARG A 318 -8.19 -7.70 -34.79
CA ARG A 318 -6.74 -7.40 -34.66
C ARG A 318 -6.30 -7.33 -33.22
N LEU A 319 -7.20 -6.95 -32.27
CA LEU A 319 -6.89 -6.98 -30.85
C LEU A 319 -6.65 -8.39 -30.31
N ARG A 320 -7.19 -9.43 -30.94
CA ARG A 320 -6.92 -10.83 -30.56
C ARG A 320 -5.44 -11.21 -30.78
N GLY A 321 -4.79 -10.58 -31.74
CA GLY A 321 -3.36 -10.77 -32.01
C GLY A 321 -2.44 -9.86 -31.21
N TRP A 322 -2.99 -9.06 -30.26
CA TRP A 322 -2.19 -8.18 -29.41
C TRP A 322 -1.32 -9.02 -28.49
N LYS A 323 -0.02 -8.78 -28.54
CA LYS A 323 0.97 -9.37 -27.63
C LYS A 323 1.38 -8.29 -26.65
N GLY A 324 1.37 -8.60 -25.35
CA GLY A 324 1.77 -7.64 -24.29
C GLY A 324 3.11 -6.98 -24.56
N SER A 325 3.38 -5.90 -23.87
CA SER A 325 4.61 -5.09 -24.00
C SER A 325 5.84 -5.74 -23.35
N ARG A 326 5.83 -7.05 -23.12
CA ARG A 326 6.96 -7.72 -22.49
C ARG A 326 8.19 -7.64 -23.38
N PRO A 327 9.30 -7.04 -22.92
CA PRO A 327 10.59 -7.33 -23.52
C PRO A 327 10.87 -8.82 -23.31
N ASP A 328 11.23 -9.53 -24.37
CA ASP A 328 11.80 -10.87 -24.25
C ASP A 328 12.95 -10.82 -23.24
N ALA A 329 12.84 -11.58 -22.16
CA ALA A 329 13.75 -11.76 -21.03
C ALA A 329 14.49 -10.50 -20.51
N PRO A 330 14.59 -10.28 -19.21
CA PRO A 330 15.32 -9.14 -18.68
C PRO A 330 16.78 -9.24 -19.15
N ALA A 331 17.20 -8.25 -19.93
CA ALA A 331 18.63 -8.02 -20.08
C ALA A 331 19.21 -7.82 -18.68
N PRO A 332 20.38 -8.40 -18.34
CA PRO A 332 20.98 -8.22 -17.03
C PRO A 332 21.04 -6.72 -16.75
N ALA A 333 20.50 -6.33 -15.59
CA ALA A 333 20.44 -4.95 -15.18
C ALA A 333 21.83 -4.33 -15.34
N ASP A 334 21.96 -3.40 -16.25
CA ASP A 334 23.16 -2.61 -16.42
C ASP A 334 23.32 -1.74 -15.16
N LYS A 335 24.20 -2.17 -14.27
CA LYS A 335 24.49 -1.49 -13.01
C LYS A 335 25.10 -0.09 -13.22
N SER A 336 25.27 0.34 -14.48
CA SER A 336 25.90 1.61 -14.83
C SER A 336 24.92 2.76 -15.07
N ALA A 337 23.61 2.51 -15.15
CA ALA A 337 22.64 3.58 -15.11
C ALA A 337 22.50 4.06 -13.65
N ALA A 338 23.53 4.71 -13.15
CA ALA A 338 23.48 5.46 -11.90
C ALA A 338 22.32 6.44 -12.02
N LEU A 339 21.33 6.25 -11.17
CA LEU A 339 20.20 7.16 -10.97
C LEU A 339 20.77 8.53 -10.61
N THR A 340 20.77 9.45 -11.56
CA THR A 340 21.32 10.80 -11.39
C THR A 340 20.39 11.72 -10.61
N ASP A 341 19.15 11.31 -10.37
CA ASP A 341 18.19 12.08 -9.57
C ASP A 341 17.71 11.26 -8.38
N ALA A 342 17.94 11.77 -7.18
CA ALA A 342 17.35 11.22 -5.97
C ALA A 342 15.82 11.34 -6.05
N PRO A 343 15.05 10.30 -5.67
CA PRO A 343 13.59 10.39 -5.66
C PRO A 343 13.13 11.54 -4.78
N ASN A 344 12.13 12.28 -5.23
CA ASN A 344 11.54 13.37 -4.45
C ASN A 344 10.77 12.75 -3.28
N VAL A 345 11.34 12.82 -2.07
CA VAL A 345 10.75 12.22 -0.86
C VAL A 345 9.85 13.25 -0.21
N ILE A 346 8.57 12.94 -0.15
CA ILE A 346 7.60 13.68 0.64
C ILE A 346 7.22 12.78 1.81
N THR A 347 7.62 13.20 3.01
CA THR A 347 7.00 12.66 4.22
C THR A 347 5.56 13.14 4.19
N ALA A 348 4.58 12.23 4.23
CA ALA A 348 3.23 12.64 4.58
C ALA A 348 3.41 13.40 5.90
N ALA A 349 3.16 14.72 5.87
CA ALA A 349 3.05 15.44 7.12
C ALA A 349 2.11 14.59 7.97
N PRO A 350 2.49 14.23 9.23
CA PRO A 350 1.53 13.66 10.13
C PRO A 350 0.34 14.54 9.95
N ALA A 351 -0.84 13.96 9.66
CA ALA A 351 -2.03 14.77 9.52
C ALA A 351 -1.84 15.85 10.55
N ALA A 352 -1.56 17.08 10.07
CA ALA A 352 -1.73 18.17 10.97
C ALA A 352 -3.10 17.83 11.48
N GLN A 353 -3.13 17.20 12.67
CA GLN A 353 -4.22 17.48 13.51
C GLN A 353 -4.30 18.98 13.28
N GLN A 354 -5.20 19.41 12.40
CA GLN A 354 -5.90 20.59 12.76
C GLN A 354 -6.32 20.23 14.20
N GLU A 355 -5.42 20.55 15.11
CA GLU A 355 -5.82 21.25 16.28
C GLU A 355 -6.55 22.50 15.73
N GLU A 356 -7.71 22.30 15.13
CA GLU A 356 -8.88 22.95 15.65
C GLU A 356 -8.70 22.71 17.13
N SER A 357 -8.28 23.76 17.81
CA SER A 357 -8.12 23.82 19.26
C SER A 357 -9.34 23.10 19.81
N ALA A 358 -9.23 21.79 19.98
CA ALA A 358 -10.26 20.97 20.58
C ALA A 358 -10.21 21.45 22.03
N MET A 359 -11.02 22.44 22.31
CA MET A 359 -11.14 23.00 23.64
C MET A 359 -11.49 21.84 24.52
N LYS A 360 -10.54 21.43 25.33
CA LYS A 360 -10.76 20.43 26.35
C LYS A 360 -11.56 21.11 27.43
N LYS A 361 -12.82 20.76 27.56
CA LYS A 361 -13.75 21.33 28.55
C LYS A 361 -14.00 20.31 29.64
N THR A 362 -14.03 20.76 30.87
CA THR A 362 -14.37 19.92 32.01
C THR A 362 -15.75 20.35 32.53
N LEU A 363 -16.72 19.46 32.45
CA LEU A 363 -18.07 19.67 32.93
C LEU A 363 -18.18 19.08 34.34
N THR A 364 -18.73 19.82 35.27
CA THR A 364 -19.15 19.29 36.59
C THR A 364 -20.62 18.91 36.51
N ILE A 365 -20.95 17.66 36.86
CA ILE A 365 -22.29 17.10 36.64
C ILE A 365 -22.86 16.59 37.95
N GLU A 366 -24.02 17.10 38.34
CA GLU A 366 -24.76 16.65 39.51
C GLU A 366 -25.79 15.58 39.16
N GLY A 367 -26.05 14.68 40.13
CA GLY A 367 -27.05 13.61 39.97
C GLY A 367 -26.46 12.24 39.63
N MET A 368 -25.17 12.12 39.29
CA MET A 368 -24.51 10.83 39.07
C MET A 368 -24.21 10.11 40.39
N MET A 369 -24.86 8.96 40.61
CA MET A 369 -24.70 8.18 41.85
C MET A 369 -24.05 6.79 41.65
N CYS A 370 -23.94 6.32 40.39
CA CYS A 370 -23.42 4.96 40.12
C CYS A 370 -22.75 4.90 38.74
N ALA A 371 -22.01 3.82 38.48
CA ALA A 371 -21.32 3.60 37.23
C ALA A 371 -22.26 3.58 35.98
N HIS A 372 -23.51 3.15 36.17
CA HIS A 372 -24.52 3.18 35.11
C HIS A 372 -24.91 4.62 34.72
N CYS A 373 -25.01 5.52 35.72
CA CYS A 373 -25.24 6.93 35.50
C CYS A 373 -24.10 7.59 34.71
N ALA A 374 -22.85 7.30 35.07
CA ALA A 374 -21.67 7.79 34.36
C ALA A 374 -21.64 7.33 32.90
N ALA A 375 -21.89 6.04 32.65
CA ALA A 375 -21.96 5.50 31.29
C ALA A 375 -23.11 6.11 30.45
N HIS A 376 -24.23 6.46 31.06
CA HIS A 376 -25.36 7.09 30.37
C HIS A 376 -25.03 8.52 29.96
N VAL A 377 -24.38 9.30 30.80
CA VAL A 377 -23.89 10.65 30.48
C VAL A 377 -22.79 10.60 29.42
N GLU A 378 -21.85 9.67 29.54
CA GLU A 378 -20.77 9.49 28.56
C GLU A 378 -21.32 9.16 27.17
N LYS A 379 -22.31 8.28 27.11
CA LYS A 379 -22.99 7.93 25.85
C LYS A 379 -23.74 9.12 25.23
N ALA A 380 -24.40 9.92 26.07
CA ALA A 380 -25.13 11.10 25.59
C ALA A 380 -24.19 12.18 25.02
N LEU A 381 -23.07 12.43 25.69
CA LEU A 381 -22.05 13.37 25.22
C LEU A 381 -21.35 12.88 23.95
N ASN A 382 -21.02 11.59 23.87
CA ASN A 382 -20.40 10.97 22.69
C ASN A 382 -21.35 10.82 21.48
N ALA A 383 -22.66 11.05 21.68
CA ALA A 383 -23.63 11.09 20.58
C ALA A 383 -23.60 12.43 19.81
N LEU A 384 -22.95 13.45 20.34
CA LEU A 384 -22.78 14.73 19.65
C LEU A 384 -21.69 14.64 18.59
N PRO A 385 -21.91 15.17 17.37
CA PRO A 385 -20.94 15.09 16.29
C PRO A 385 -19.63 15.81 16.64
N GLY A 386 -18.48 15.11 16.50
CA GLY A 386 -17.16 15.68 16.78
C GLY A 386 -16.82 15.85 18.25
N VAL A 387 -17.50 15.14 19.16
CA VAL A 387 -17.28 15.18 20.61
C VAL A 387 -16.80 13.82 21.10
N THR A 388 -15.76 13.84 21.93
CA THR A 388 -15.29 12.68 22.70
C THR A 388 -15.31 13.05 24.16
N ALA A 389 -16.06 12.31 24.98
CA ALA A 389 -16.22 12.55 26.40
C ALA A 389 -15.80 11.35 27.23
N GLN A 390 -15.15 11.60 28.35
CA GLN A 390 -14.81 10.61 29.36
C GLN A 390 -15.31 11.08 30.73
N VAL A 391 -16.09 10.25 31.41
CA VAL A 391 -16.75 10.61 32.68
C VAL A 391 -16.02 9.99 33.85
N ASP A 392 -15.66 10.82 34.83
CA ASP A 392 -15.13 10.41 36.14
C ASP A 392 -16.25 10.50 37.20
N LEU A 393 -16.70 9.34 37.66
CA LEU A 393 -17.74 9.24 38.71
C LEU A 393 -17.26 9.73 40.06
N ALA A 394 -15.97 9.50 40.40
CA ALA A 394 -15.41 9.91 41.69
C ALA A 394 -15.29 11.45 41.80
N GLY A 395 -14.86 12.10 40.73
CA GLY A 395 -14.79 13.56 40.63
C GLY A 395 -16.11 14.23 40.27
N LYS A 396 -17.15 13.46 39.90
CA LYS A 396 -18.41 13.96 39.33
C LYS A 396 -18.20 14.88 38.15
N THR A 397 -17.19 14.59 37.31
CA THR A 397 -16.80 15.41 36.17
C THR A 397 -16.84 14.63 34.88
N ALA A 398 -17.09 15.33 33.76
CA ALA A 398 -16.87 14.81 32.42
C ALA A 398 -15.84 15.68 31.68
N VAL A 399 -14.80 15.05 31.18
CA VAL A 399 -13.82 15.73 30.32
C VAL A 399 -14.27 15.53 28.89
N VAL A 400 -14.55 16.62 28.22
CA VAL A 400 -15.05 16.65 26.85
C VAL A 400 -14.00 17.29 25.93
N THR A 401 -13.67 16.59 24.86
CA THR A 401 -12.79 17.07 23.80
C THR A 401 -13.60 17.18 22.51
N GLY A 402 -13.65 18.36 21.91
CA GLY A 402 -14.42 18.58 20.68
C GLY A 402 -14.81 20.04 20.48
N SER A 403 -15.52 20.32 19.37
CA SER A 403 -15.93 21.65 18.96
C SER A 403 -17.38 22.02 19.39
N ALA A 404 -18.04 21.20 20.21
CA ALA A 404 -19.41 21.49 20.63
C ALA A 404 -19.50 22.69 21.54
N GLY A 405 -20.51 23.53 21.32
CA GLY A 405 -20.81 24.68 22.15
C GLY A 405 -21.36 24.27 23.53
N ASP A 406 -21.16 25.12 24.54
CA ASP A 406 -21.55 24.85 25.93
C ASP A 406 -23.06 24.53 26.09
N GLU A 407 -23.91 25.18 25.31
CA GLU A 407 -25.35 24.95 25.30
C GLU A 407 -25.70 23.53 24.80
N ALA A 408 -25.01 23.03 23.76
CA ALA A 408 -25.22 21.70 23.23
C ALA A 408 -24.78 20.61 24.23
N LEU A 409 -23.66 20.85 24.94
CA LEU A 409 -23.16 19.96 25.99
C LEU A 409 -24.12 19.93 27.18
N LYS A 410 -24.63 21.08 27.64
CA LYS A 410 -25.63 21.15 28.71
C LYS A 410 -26.92 20.42 28.33
N GLN A 411 -27.39 20.62 27.10
CA GLN A 411 -28.62 20.00 26.63
C GLN A 411 -28.50 18.47 26.56
N ALA A 412 -27.38 17.95 26.06
CA ALA A 412 -27.13 16.50 25.99
C ALA A 412 -27.11 15.84 27.38
N VAL A 413 -26.53 16.51 28.38
CA VAL A 413 -26.51 16.02 29.76
C VAL A 413 -27.89 16.14 30.40
N ALA A 414 -28.66 17.21 30.12
CA ALA A 414 -30.02 17.39 30.60
C ALA A 414 -30.97 16.35 29.99
N ASP A 415 -30.85 16.04 28.71
CA ASP A 415 -31.63 14.99 28.04
C ASP A 415 -31.35 13.59 28.62
N ALA A 416 -30.12 13.38 29.15
CA ALA A 416 -29.76 12.17 29.88
C ALA A 416 -30.30 12.15 31.32
N GLY A 417 -30.97 13.23 31.80
CA GLY A 417 -31.59 13.32 33.12
C GLY A 417 -30.66 13.83 34.23
N TYR A 418 -29.56 14.52 33.87
CA TYR A 418 -28.55 15.06 34.81
C TYR A 418 -28.39 16.58 34.60
N GLN A 419 -27.70 17.24 35.54
CA GLN A 419 -27.51 18.69 35.48
C GLN A 419 -26.05 19.08 35.47
N VAL A 420 -25.63 19.93 34.52
CA VAL A 420 -24.30 20.53 34.48
C VAL A 420 -24.30 21.77 35.36
N THR A 421 -23.40 21.83 36.33
CA THR A 421 -23.26 22.95 37.26
C THR A 421 -22.15 23.92 36.88
N ASP A 422 -21.09 23.44 36.25
CA ASP A 422 -19.96 24.27 35.80
C ASP A 422 -19.33 23.70 34.55
N ILE A 423 -18.80 24.56 33.68
CA ILE A 423 -18.01 24.20 32.48
C ILE A 423 -16.75 25.05 32.46
N ARG A 424 -15.60 24.38 32.47
CA ARG A 424 -14.27 24.99 32.42
C ARG A 424 -13.46 24.56 31.23
#